data_05072fccf526a62b62ad5229d3097487
#
_entry.id   05072fccf526a62b62ad5229d3097487
#
_cell.length_a   1.000
_cell.length_b   1.000
_cell.length_c   1.000
_cell.angle_alpha   90.00
_cell.angle_beta   90.00
_cell.angle_gamma   90.00
#
_symmetry.space_group_name_H-M   'P 1'
#
loop_
_entity.id
_entity.type
_entity.pdbx_description
1 polymer ?
#
loop_
_entity_poly.entity_id
_entity_poly.type
_entity_poly.pdbx_seq_one_letter_code
_entity_poly.pdbx_strand_id
1 'polypeptide(L)'
;MANIIYDLQMPRVALECRIMTANEMWLMFCAKNRPETNKYEAWAFGGAPDKLASLVLDGSKTATASAYDLYEYDNEEIPKPGDYSVILDSADNAICVIRDTSVSVVTFKDVDAHHARCEGEGDLSLDYWREIHRELFTQWLDEAGLEFSEDMPVVLETFEVVFRP
;
A
#
# COMPACT_ATOMS: atom_id res chain seq x y z
N MET A 1 -14.11 -37.29 51.64
CA MET A 1 -14.63 -36.42 50.53
C MET A 1 -13.44 -35.84 49.82
N ALA A 2 -13.11 -36.38 48.64
CA ALA A 2 -11.97 -35.96 47.83
C ALA A 2 -12.45 -34.92 46.80
N ASN A 3 -11.91 -33.71 46.89
CA ASN A 3 -12.14 -32.66 45.89
C ASN A 3 -11.26 -32.97 44.68
N ILE A 4 -11.89 -33.35 43.57
CA ILE A 4 -11.26 -33.47 42.27
C ILE A 4 -11.24 -32.07 41.64
N ILE A 5 -10.04 -31.46 41.58
CA ILE A 5 -9.77 -30.24 40.84
C ILE A 5 -9.57 -30.65 39.38
N TYR A 6 -10.49 -30.33 38.52
CA TYR A 6 -10.29 -30.45 37.07
C TYR A 6 -9.39 -29.29 36.59
N ASP A 7 -8.14 -29.63 36.31
CA ASP A 7 -7.21 -28.76 35.59
C ASP A 7 -7.65 -28.70 34.12
N LEU A 8 -8.39 -27.66 33.78
CA LEU A 8 -8.77 -27.34 32.39
C LEU A 8 -7.55 -26.79 31.68
N GLN A 9 -6.65 -27.64 31.25
CA GLN A 9 -5.61 -27.32 30.30
C GLN A 9 -6.27 -27.01 28.95
N MET A 10 -6.58 -25.73 28.73
CA MET A 10 -6.94 -25.23 27.40
C MET A 10 -5.75 -25.53 26.47
N PRO A 11 -5.96 -26.20 25.33
CA PRO A 11 -4.91 -26.37 24.36
C PRO A 11 -4.45 -24.97 23.92
N ARG A 12 -3.16 -24.68 24.05
CA ARG A 12 -2.53 -23.58 23.35
C ARG A 12 -2.69 -23.88 21.86
N VAL A 13 -3.76 -23.35 21.26
CA VAL A 13 -3.86 -23.25 19.81
C VAL A 13 -2.68 -22.38 19.43
N ALA A 14 -1.67 -22.99 18.80
CA ALA A 14 -0.62 -22.24 18.15
C ALA A 14 -1.36 -21.23 17.24
N LEU A 15 -1.07 -19.93 17.42
CA LEU A 15 -1.54 -18.89 16.54
C LEU A 15 -0.81 -19.15 15.22
N GLU A 16 -1.34 -20.09 14.43
CA GLU A 16 -0.90 -20.24 13.06
C GLU A 16 -1.10 -18.87 12.42
N CYS A 17 -0.03 -18.31 11.88
CA CYS A 17 -0.07 -17.06 11.14
C CYS A 17 -1.04 -17.30 9.96
N ARG A 18 -2.31 -16.99 10.18
CA ARG A 18 -3.35 -17.25 9.20
C ARG A 18 -3.14 -16.26 8.06
N ILE A 19 -2.69 -16.77 6.94
CA ILE A 19 -2.66 -16.04 5.66
C ILE A 19 -4.04 -15.45 5.42
N MET A 20 -4.11 -14.13 5.30
CA MET A 20 -5.37 -13.42 5.08
C MET A 20 -5.42 -12.92 3.63
N THR A 21 -6.46 -13.27 2.92
CA THR A 21 -6.68 -12.76 1.56
C THR A 21 -7.19 -11.32 1.57
N ALA A 22 -7.02 -10.60 0.45
CA ALA A 22 -7.56 -9.25 0.30
C ALA A 22 -9.06 -9.18 0.58
N ASN A 23 -9.82 -10.15 0.07
CA ASN A 23 -11.27 -10.20 0.28
C ASN A 23 -11.66 -10.43 1.76
N GLU A 24 -10.95 -11.29 2.48
CA GLU A 24 -11.18 -11.49 3.91
C GLU A 24 -10.91 -10.20 4.71
N MET A 25 -9.79 -9.52 4.41
CA MET A 25 -9.43 -8.24 5.00
C MET A 25 -10.51 -7.18 4.76
N TRP A 26 -10.95 -7.06 3.50
CA TRP A 26 -11.99 -6.11 3.12
C TRP A 26 -13.32 -6.39 3.82
N LEU A 27 -13.77 -7.65 3.90
CA LEU A 27 -14.99 -8.04 4.60
C LEU A 27 -14.90 -7.71 6.10
N MET A 28 -13.75 -7.93 6.74
CA MET A 28 -13.55 -7.57 8.15
C MET A 28 -13.60 -6.04 8.35
N PHE A 29 -12.98 -5.29 7.45
CA PHE A 29 -13.06 -3.83 7.45
C PHE A 29 -14.49 -3.33 7.30
N CYS A 30 -15.23 -3.84 6.31
CA CYS A 30 -16.63 -3.49 6.08
C CYS A 30 -17.54 -3.80 7.28
N ALA A 31 -17.36 -4.94 7.91
CA ALA A 31 -18.14 -5.35 9.08
C ALA A 31 -17.96 -4.37 10.26
N LYS A 32 -16.74 -3.81 10.42
CA LYS A 32 -16.41 -2.91 11.53
C LYS A 32 -16.71 -1.45 11.22
N ASN A 33 -16.40 -0.99 9.99
CA ASN A 33 -16.38 0.44 9.66
C ASN A 33 -17.54 0.88 8.76
N ARG A 34 -18.22 -0.04 8.07
CA ARG A 34 -19.38 0.22 7.20
C ARG A 34 -19.12 1.34 6.19
N PRO A 35 -18.11 1.22 5.31
CA PRO A 35 -17.83 2.22 4.31
C PRO A 35 -19.02 2.42 3.37
N GLU A 36 -19.12 3.59 2.73
CA GLU A 36 -20.20 3.91 1.80
C GLU A 36 -20.07 3.16 0.46
N THR A 37 -18.91 2.57 0.19
CA THR A 37 -18.61 1.81 -1.03
C THR A 37 -18.22 0.36 -0.71
N ASN A 38 -18.51 -0.55 -1.65
CA ASN A 38 -18.01 -1.92 -1.62
C ASN A 38 -16.82 -2.13 -2.57
N LYS A 39 -16.32 -1.05 -3.20
CA LYS A 39 -15.17 -1.12 -4.10
C LYS A 39 -13.88 -0.96 -3.32
N TYR A 40 -12.88 -1.73 -3.70
CA TYR A 40 -11.50 -1.62 -3.25
C TYR A 40 -10.58 -2.19 -4.32
N GLU A 41 -9.34 -1.78 -4.30
CA GLU A 41 -8.25 -2.39 -5.04
C GLU A 41 -7.37 -3.21 -4.10
N ALA A 42 -6.58 -4.14 -4.65
CA ALA A 42 -5.65 -4.94 -3.87
C ALA A 42 -4.33 -5.05 -4.62
N TRP A 43 -3.27 -4.53 -4.02
CA TRP A 43 -1.97 -4.47 -4.67
C TRP A 43 -0.81 -4.47 -3.65
N ALA A 44 0.37 -4.85 -4.13
CA ALA A 44 1.62 -4.76 -3.38
C ALA A 44 2.50 -3.64 -3.93
N PHE A 45 3.25 -2.97 -3.07
CA PHE A 45 4.21 -1.95 -3.50
C PHE A 45 5.28 -2.55 -4.42
N GLY A 46 5.69 -1.79 -5.43
CA GLY A 46 6.80 -2.17 -6.30
C GLY A 46 8.15 -2.15 -5.59
N GLY A 47 9.13 -2.85 -6.16
CA GLY A 47 10.51 -2.87 -5.69
C GLY A 47 10.76 -3.69 -4.42
N ALA A 48 10.12 -3.37 -3.30
CA ALA A 48 10.34 -4.05 -2.02
C ALA A 48 9.04 -4.17 -1.20
N PRO A 49 8.05 -4.98 -1.64
CA PRO A 49 6.70 -4.99 -1.09
C PRO A 49 6.63 -5.22 0.43
N ASP A 50 7.36 -6.18 0.97
CA ASP A 50 7.33 -6.49 2.41
C ASP A 50 7.88 -5.35 3.27
N LYS A 51 8.97 -4.72 2.80
CA LYS A 51 9.57 -3.58 3.48
C LYS A 51 8.62 -2.37 3.46
N LEU A 52 8.03 -2.08 2.29
CA LEU A 52 7.15 -0.93 2.13
C LEU A 52 5.83 -1.12 2.89
N ALA A 53 5.25 -2.33 2.88
CA ALA A 53 4.11 -2.66 3.73
C ALA A 53 4.42 -2.48 5.24
N SER A 54 5.63 -2.82 5.68
CA SER A 54 6.07 -2.58 7.06
C SER A 54 6.13 -1.09 7.40
N LEU A 55 6.63 -0.23 6.48
CA LEU A 55 6.65 1.23 6.67
C LEU A 55 5.23 1.83 6.71
N VAL A 56 4.27 1.24 5.99
CA VAL A 56 2.86 1.63 6.10
C VAL A 56 2.31 1.28 7.48
N LEU A 57 2.61 0.07 8.00
CA LEU A 57 2.13 -0.37 9.31
C LEU A 57 2.69 0.44 10.47
N ASP A 58 3.95 0.87 10.41
CA ASP A 58 4.56 1.70 11.45
C ASP A 58 4.25 3.19 11.29
N GLY A 59 3.62 3.59 10.19
CA GLY A 59 3.19 4.96 9.91
C GLY A 59 4.27 5.84 9.28
N SER A 60 5.43 5.28 8.91
CA SER A 60 6.50 6.03 8.23
C SER A 60 6.15 6.32 6.77
N LYS A 61 5.45 5.39 6.10
CA LYS A 61 4.96 5.56 4.73
C LYS A 61 3.48 5.93 4.74
N THR A 62 3.20 7.16 4.34
CA THR A 62 1.83 7.74 4.24
C THR A 62 1.54 8.32 2.86
N ALA A 63 2.43 8.08 1.90
CA ALA A 63 2.29 8.51 0.52
C ALA A 63 2.90 7.48 -0.44
N THR A 64 2.51 7.56 -1.70
CA THR A 64 3.07 6.76 -2.79
C THR A 64 3.02 7.54 -4.10
N ALA A 65 3.79 7.12 -5.09
CA ALA A 65 3.83 7.69 -6.42
C ALA A 65 3.76 6.60 -7.49
N SER A 66 3.05 6.90 -8.58
CA SER A 66 2.92 6.00 -9.74
C SER A 66 3.05 6.77 -11.05
N ALA A 67 3.51 6.09 -12.10
CA ALA A 67 3.62 6.67 -13.43
C ALA A 67 2.23 6.79 -14.07
N TYR A 68 1.80 8.02 -14.37
CA TYR A 68 0.47 8.31 -14.91
C TYR A 68 0.15 7.53 -16.19
N ASP A 69 1.11 7.41 -17.10
CA ASP A 69 0.88 6.82 -18.41
C ASP A 69 0.63 5.30 -18.34
N LEU A 70 1.01 4.64 -17.22
CA LEU A 70 0.73 3.21 -17.01
C LEU A 70 -0.75 2.94 -16.73
N TYR A 71 -1.50 3.89 -16.17
CA TYR A 71 -2.94 3.72 -15.95
C TYR A 71 -3.71 3.54 -17.28
N GLU A 72 -3.33 4.31 -18.31
CA GLU A 72 -3.92 4.14 -19.65
C GLU A 72 -3.49 2.81 -20.29
N TYR A 73 -2.22 2.45 -20.13
CA TYR A 73 -1.67 1.20 -20.66
C TYR A 73 -2.35 -0.03 -20.05
N ASP A 74 -2.56 -0.04 -18.73
CA ASP A 74 -3.19 -1.14 -17.99
C ASP A 74 -4.73 -1.08 -18.02
N ASN A 75 -5.31 -0.04 -18.62
CA ASN A 75 -6.74 0.25 -18.64
C ASN A 75 -7.33 0.37 -17.22
N GLU A 76 -6.60 1.03 -16.34
CA GLU A 76 -6.98 1.32 -14.95
C GLU A 76 -7.45 2.76 -14.77
N GLU A 77 -8.31 3.00 -13.79
CA GLU A 77 -8.70 4.36 -13.39
C GLU A 77 -7.63 4.97 -12.47
N ILE A 78 -7.38 6.28 -12.66
CA ILE A 78 -6.56 7.04 -11.72
C ILE A 78 -7.29 7.08 -10.37
N PRO A 79 -6.60 6.79 -9.25
CA PRO A 79 -7.18 6.83 -7.91
C PRO A 79 -7.75 8.21 -7.56
N LYS A 80 -8.66 8.23 -6.62
CA LYS A 80 -9.36 9.45 -6.16
C LYS A 80 -9.38 9.51 -4.64
N PRO A 81 -9.39 10.71 -4.06
CA PRO A 81 -9.59 10.83 -2.62
C PRO A 81 -10.85 10.07 -2.16
N GLY A 82 -10.69 9.22 -1.17
CA GLY A 82 -11.75 8.34 -0.65
C GLY A 82 -11.70 6.92 -1.17
N ASP A 83 -10.89 6.60 -2.16
CA ASP A 83 -10.70 5.23 -2.64
C ASP A 83 -9.99 4.38 -1.58
N TYR A 84 -10.25 3.08 -1.60
CA TYR A 84 -9.70 2.12 -0.65
C TYR A 84 -8.83 1.10 -1.35
N SER A 85 -7.72 0.76 -0.71
CA SER A 85 -6.84 -0.31 -1.16
C SER A 85 -6.48 -1.26 -0.02
N VAL A 86 -6.44 -2.55 -0.34
CA VAL A 86 -5.86 -3.58 0.52
C VAL A 86 -4.41 -3.76 0.13
N ILE A 87 -3.51 -3.40 1.01
CA ILE A 87 -2.08 -3.56 0.79
C ILE A 87 -1.69 -5.01 1.01
N LEU A 88 -0.93 -5.56 0.06
CA LEU A 88 -0.45 -6.93 0.07
C LEU A 88 1.07 -6.98 0.33
N ASP A 89 1.54 -8.09 0.87
CA ASP A 89 2.97 -8.44 0.90
C ASP A 89 3.41 -9.17 -0.40
N SER A 90 4.67 -9.59 -0.46
CA SER A 90 5.23 -10.31 -1.61
C SER A 90 4.64 -11.71 -1.84
N ALA A 91 3.87 -12.24 -0.89
CA ALA A 91 3.20 -13.53 -0.95
C ALA A 91 1.67 -13.40 -1.10
N ASP A 92 1.18 -12.22 -1.53
CA ASP A 92 -0.25 -11.87 -1.69
C ASP A 92 -1.07 -11.94 -0.38
N ASN A 93 -0.42 -11.85 0.79
CA ASN A 93 -1.14 -11.74 2.05
C ASN A 93 -1.58 -10.31 2.30
N ALA A 94 -2.82 -10.14 2.71
CA ALA A 94 -3.36 -8.83 3.08
C ALA A 94 -2.77 -8.33 4.40
N ILE A 95 -2.22 -7.12 4.38
CA ILE A 95 -1.50 -6.50 5.49
C ILE A 95 -2.37 -5.46 6.21
N CYS A 96 -3.00 -4.57 5.46
CA CYS A 96 -3.88 -3.53 5.99
C CYS A 96 -4.80 -2.98 4.90
N VAL A 97 -5.79 -2.17 5.32
CA VAL A 97 -6.59 -1.34 4.41
C VAL A 97 -6.15 0.11 4.57
N ILE A 98 -5.85 0.76 3.46
CA ILE A 98 -5.60 2.20 3.37
C ILE A 98 -6.77 2.90 2.71
N ARG A 99 -6.87 4.21 2.92
CA ARG A 99 -7.79 5.10 2.19
C ARG A 99 -7.02 6.31 1.70
N ASP A 100 -7.21 6.67 0.44
CA ASP A 100 -6.60 7.86 -0.12
C ASP A 100 -7.23 9.11 0.46
N THR A 101 -6.38 10.01 0.93
CA THR A 101 -6.76 11.30 1.49
C THR A 101 -6.58 12.44 0.50
N SER A 102 -5.60 12.32 -0.40
CA SER A 102 -5.34 13.28 -1.46
C SER A 102 -4.71 12.57 -2.65
N VAL A 103 -5.08 13.00 -3.85
CA VAL A 103 -4.48 12.56 -5.11
C VAL A 103 -4.20 13.81 -5.96
N SER A 104 -3.02 13.88 -6.53
CA SER A 104 -2.61 14.97 -7.43
C SER A 104 -1.71 14.45 -8.54
N VAL A 105 -1.66 15.18 -9.65
CA VAL A 105 -0.77 14.87 -10.77
C VAL A 105 0.20 16.03 -10.94
N VAL A 106 1.49 15.72 -10.93
CA VAL A 106 2.57 16.69 -11.15
C VAL A 106 3.57 16.11 -12.14
N THR A 107 4.51 16.90 -12.65
CA THR A 107 5.62 16.32 -13.42
C THR A 107 6.64 15.68 -12.47
N PHE A 108 7.36 14.66 -12.91
CA PHE A 108 8.37 13.97 -12.10
C PHE A 108 9.36 14.94 -11.46
N LYS A 109 9.85 15.92 -12.23
CA LYS A 109 10.80 16.94 -11.76
C LYS A 109 10.23 17.87 -10.68
N ASP A 110 8.91 18.02 -10.62
CA ASP A 110 8.20 18.92 -9.71
C ASP A 110 7.74 18.24 -8.42
N VAL A 111 7.99 16.93 -8.26
CA VAL A 111 7.80 16.24 -6.98
C VAL A 111 8.68 16.89 -5.92
N ASP A 112 8.08 17.21 -4.77
CA ASP A 112 8.74 17.97 -3.73
C ASP A 112 9.31 17.10 -2.59
N ALA A 113 10.16 17.72 -1.77
CA ALA A 113 10.79 17.03 -0.65
C ALA A 113 9.79 16.66 0.48
N HIS A 114 8.60 17.25 0.50
CA HIS A 114 7.56 16.86 1.46
C HIS A 114 6.99 15.51 1.09
N HIS A 115 6.63 15.31 -0.20
CA HIS A 115 6.14 14.03 -0.69
C HIS A 115 7.17 12.91 -0.47
N ALA A 116 8.44 13.15 -0.83
CA ALA A 116 9.52 12.20 -0.61
C ALA A 116 9.64 11.75 0.85
N ARG A 117 9.49 12.66 1.81
CA ARG A 117 9.46 12.32 3.25
C ARG A 117 8.23 11.50 3.64
N CYS A 118 7.08 11.81 3.06
CA CYS A 118 5.83 11.08 3.34
C CYS A 118 5.87 9.65 2.78
N GLU A 119 6.67 9.38 1.77
CA GLU A 119 6.90 8.00 1.29
C GLU A 119 7.71 7.16 2.28
N GLY A 120 8.47 7.78 3.18
CA GLY A 120 9.10 7.11 4.30
C GLY A 120 10.30 6.24 3.96
N GLU A 121 10.87 6.37 2.75
CA GLU A 121 11.89 5.48 2.22
C GLU A 121 13.31 6.05 2.30
N GLY A 122 14.29 5.17 2.36
CA GLY A 122 15.70 5.50 2.32
C GLY A 122 16.12 6.46 3.43
N ASP A 123 16.76 7.56 3.04
CA ASP A 123 17.17 8.64 3.93
C ASP A 123 16.13 9.78 4.00
N LEU A 124 14.95 9.58 3.43
CA LEU A 124 13.85 10.54 3.36
C LEU A 124 14.14 11.77 2.50
N SER A 125 15.22 11.74 1.72
CA SER A 125 15.60 12.86 0.85
C SER A 125 14.88 12.80 -0.50
N LEU A 126 14.70 13.98 -1.12
CA LEU A 126 14.19 14.08 -2.49
C LEU A 126 15.16 13.48 -3.50
N ASP A 127 16.46 13.54 -3.24
CA ASP A 127 17.48 12.99 -4.13
C ASP A 127 17.39 11.46 -4.17
N TYR A 128 17.25 10.81 -3.00
CA TYR A 128 17.00 9.37 -2.91
C TYR A 128 15.71 8.98 -3.62
N TRP A 129 14.62 9.73 -3.37
CA TRP A 129 13.33 9.50 -4.01
C TRP A 129 13.45 9.53 -5.53
N ARG A 130 14.12 10.56 -6.08
CA ARG A 130 14.32 10.72 -7.52
C ARG A 130 15.16 9.61 -8.13
N GLU A 131 16.20 9.17 -7.44
CA GLU A 131 17.08 8.09 -7.91
C GLU A 131 16.27 6.79 -8.05
N ILE A 132 15.59 6.36 -7.00
CA ILE A 132 14.83 5.12 -6.97
C ILE A 132 13.64 5.16 -7.93
N HIS A 133 12.85 6.23 -7.95
CA HIS A 133 11.69 6.32 -8.83
C HIS A 133 12.07 6.46 -10.30
N ARG A 134 13.18 7.12 -10.62
CA ARG A 134 13.70 7.14 -11.99
C ARG A 134 14.03 5.73 -12.47
N GLU A 135 14.68 4.95 -11.64
CA GLU A 135 15.06 3.58 -11.96
C GLU A 135 13.82 2.69 -12.17
N LEU A 136 12.88 2.71 -11.22
CA LEU A 136 11.64 1.93 -11.29
C LEU A 136 10.74 2.35 -12.45
N PHE A 137 10.50 3.66 -12.62
CA PHE A 137 9.63 4.15 -13.70
C PHE A 137 10.24 3.90 -15.06
N THR A 138 11.56 4.02 -15.22
CA THR A 138 12.23 3.66 -16.48
C THR A 138 11.98 2.20 -16.82
N GLN A 139 12.17 1.29 -15.85
CA GLN A 139 11.94 -0.13 -16.08
C GLN A 139 10.49 -0.42 -16.47
N TRP A 140 9.52 0.08 -15.70
CA TRP A 140 8.10 -0.23 -15.95
C TRP A 140 7.56 0.41 -17.23
N LEU A 141 8.01 1.62 -17.57
CA LEU A 141 7.66 2.28 -18.81
C LEU A 141 8.26 1.55 -20.02
N ASP A 142 9.52 1.09 -19.93
CA ASP A 142 10.16 0.30 -20.98
C ASP A 142 9.39 -1.02 -21.26
N GLU A 143 8.89 -1.68 -20.21
CA GLU A 143 8.05 -2.89 -20.33
C GLU A 143 6.73 -2.60 -21.06
N ALA A 144 6.19 -1.39 -20.90
CA ALA A 144 4.99 -0.91 -21.60
C ALA A 144 5.29 -0.31 -22.99
N GLY A 145 6.57 -0.23 -23.41
CA GLY A 145 6.98 0.42 -24.67
C GLY A 145 6.92 1.94 -24.63
N LEU A 146 6.96 2.53 -23.42
CA LEU A 146 6.98 3.96 -23.15
C LEU A 146 8.37 4.41 -22.69
N GLU A 147 8.65 5.71 -22.75
CA GLU A 147 9.95 6.26 -22.36
C GLU A 147 9.82 7.14 -21.10
N PHE A 148 10.77 6.98 -20.17
CA PHE A 148 10.90 7.87 -19.02
C PHE A 148 11.29 9.29 -19.45
N SER A 149 10.70 10.28 -18.82
CA SER A 149 11.06 11.70 -18.97
C SER A 149 10.93 12.42 -17.64
N GLU A 150 11.78 13.39 -17.37
CA GLU A 150 11.64 14.29 -16.20
C GLU A 150 10.35 15.12 -16.24
N ASP A 151 9.77 15.29 -17.42
CA ASP A 151 8.51 16.00 -17.66
C ASP A 151 7.28 15.06 -17.65
N MET A 152 7.48 13.74 -17.49
CA MET A 152 6.37 12.79 -17.42
C MET A 152 5.43 13.10 -16.26
N PRO A 153 4.12 12.89 -16.41
CA PRO A 153 3.19 13.05 -15.30
C PRO A 153 3.32 11.88 -14.31
N VAL A 154 3.23 12.21 -13.04
CA VAL A 154 3.27 11.28 -11.91
C VAL A 154 2.04 11.52 -11.05
N VAL A 155 1.34 10.44 -10.70
CA VAL A 155 0.24 10.47 -9.74
C VAL A 155 0.84 10.37 -8.34
N LEU A 156 0.56 11.35 -7.51
CA LEU A 156 0.95 11.40 -6.10
C LEU A 156 -0.27 11.16 -5.22
N GLU A 157 -0.18 10.17 -4.37
CA GLU A 157 -1.22 9.81 -3.44
C GLU A 157 -0.73 10.01 -2.01
N THR A 158 -1.57 10.57 -1.15
CA THR A 158 -1.41 10.47 0.30
C THR A 158 -2.54 9.65 0.86
N PHE A 159 -2.25 8.82 1.84
CA PHE A 159 -3.22 7.88 2.41
C PHE A 159 -3.10 7.75 3.92
N GLU A 160 -4.11 7.15 4.52
CA GLU A 160 -4.12 6.74 5.93
C GLU A 160 -4.46 5.26 6.06
N VAL A 161 -3.91 4.59 7.06
CA VAL A 161 -4.30 3.22 7.43
C VAL A 161 -5.62 3.29 8.18
N VAL A 162 -6.68 2.74 7.59
CA VAL A 162 -8.04 2.75 8.18
C VAL A 162 -8.41 1.42 8.84
N PHE A 163 -7.66 0.36 8.55
CA PHE A 163 -7.86 -0.95 9.19
C PHE A 163 -6.60 -1.81 9.14
N ARG A 164 -6.36 -2.51 10.24
CA ARG A 164 -5.41 -3.63 10.37
C ARG A 164 -6.01 -4.66 11.33
N PRO A 165 -5.76 -5.98 11.10
CA PRO A 165 -6.32 -7.04 11.92
C PRO A 165 -5.77 -7.06 13.35
#